data_4a940edd3c3b07385463c9f29e108893
#
_entry.id   4a940edd3c3b07385463c9f29e108893
#
_cell.length_a   1.000
_cell.length_b   1.000
_cell.length_c   1.000
_cell.angle_alpha   90.00
_cell.angle_beta   90.00
_cell.angle_gamma   90.00
#
_symmetry.space_group_name_H-M   'P 1'
#
loop_
_entity.id
_entity.type
_entity.pdbx_description
1 polymer ?
#
loop_
_entity_poly.entity_id
_entity_poly.type
_entity_poly.pdbx_seq_one_letter_code
_entity_poly.pdbx_strand_id
1 'polypeptide(L)'
;MSSIKFEESMHQALNSKSRFAFLKQVTCITAVALSSVSSFALPSDRNQQLSLVADRATYNDKTGVTTYTGNVVIEQGTMKLQADSIIATLNAKKEIQTITAKGQLAKFQQQIDTNKGLARGEAQTIVYNAETGILTLTGKAYLYQGGSSIRGNSLKYSMNKGDVEAQGSSSNRVQIIIP
;
A
#
# COMPACT_ATOMS: atom_id res chain seq x y z
N MET A 1 8.16 -48.30 -6.84
CA MET A 1 7.84 -48.99 -5.59
C MET A 1 8.20 -48.09 -4.40
N SER A 2 7.48 -46.98 -4.24
CA SER A 2 7.68 -46.05 -3.08
C SER A 2 6.48 -45.09 -2.88
N SER A 3 5.26 -45.60 -2.99
CA SER A 3 4.06 -44.75 -2.78
C SER A 3 3.06 -45.32 -1.75
N ILE A 4 3.45 -46.27 -0.94
CA ILE A 4 2.53 -46.99 -0.01
C ILE A 4 2.82 -46.68 1.48
N LYS A 5 3.80 -45.81 1.80
CA LYS A 5 4.16 -45.52 3.21
C LYS A 5 3.61 -44.21 3.79
N PHE A 6 2.83 -43.45 3.06
CA PHE A 6 2.31 -42.14 3.52
C PHE A 6 0.85 -42.19 4.05
N GLU A 7 0.09 -43.25 3.77
CA GLU A 7 -1.30 -43.35 4.22
C GLU A 7 -1.51 -44.04 5.58
N GLU A 8 -0.52 -44.76 6.06
CA GLU A 8 -0.66 -45.57 7.30
C GLU A 8 -0.44 -44.78 8.61
N SER A 9 0.07 -43.53 8.50
CA SER A 9 0.34 -42.69 9.68
C SER A 9 -0.83 -41.82 10.12
N MET A 10 -1.91 -41.73 9.39
CA MET A 10 -3.06 -40.86 9.70
C MET A 10 -4.24 -41.58 10.34
N HIS A 11 -4.26 -42.91 10.41
CA HIS A 11 -5.35 -43.68 10.98
C HIS A 11 -5.19 -44.11 12.46
N GLN A 12 -4.07 -43.78 13.10
CA GLN A 12 -3.86 -44.18 14.53
C GLN A 12 -4.16 -43.09 15.57
N ALA A 13 -4.63 -41.93 15.21
CA ALA A 13 -4.92 -40.83 16.16
C ALA A 13 -6.41 -40.70 16.55
N LEU A 14 -7.27 -41.60 16.14
CA LEU A 14 -8.73 -41.53 16.41
C LEU A 14 -9.27 -42.77 17.05
N ASN A 15 -8.72 -43.20 18.16
CA ASN A 15 -9.46 -44.13 19.04
C ASN A 15 -8.88 -44.16 20.47
N SER A 16 -9.35 -43.32 21.35
CA SER A 16 -9.30 -43.55 22.77
C SER A 16 -10.58 -43.03 23.42
N LYS A 17 -11.53 -43.94 23.60
CA LYS A 17 -12.71 -43.78 24.46
C LYS A 17 -12.31 -44.04 25.89
N SER A 18 -12.66 -43.17 26.86
CA SER A 18 -13.16 -43.54 28.18
C SER A 18 -13.85 -42.32 28.80
N ARG A 19 -15.16 -42.33 28.94
CA ARG A 19 -16.00 -42.74 30.10
C ARG A 19 -15.53 -42.10 31.40
N PHE A 20 -16.31 -41.11 31.91
CA PHE A 20 -16.99 -41.14 33.20
C PHE A 20 -17.88 -39.90 33.36
N ALA A 21 -18.91 -40.06 33.76
CA ALA A 21 -20.24 -39.82 34.20
C ALA A 21 -20.35 -38.75 35.32
N PHE A 22 -21.49 -38.03 35.27
CA PHE A 22 -22.26 -37.39 36.32
C PHE A 22 -21.65 -36.28 37.18
N LEU A 23 -22.17 -35.04 37.06
CA LEU A 23 -23.01 -34.49 38.14
C LEU A 23 -23.69 -33.17 37.66
N LYS A 24 -24.98 -33.07 37.95
CA LYS A 24 -25.82 -31.91 37.73
C LYS A 24 -25.37 -30.76 38.59
N GLN A 25 -25.18 -29.56 38.01
CA GLN A 25 -25.43 -28.32 38.72
C GLN A 25 -25.87 -27.24 37.71
N VAL A 26 -27.13 -26.85 37.88
CA VAL A 26 -27.76 -25.68 37.22
C VAL A 26 -27.11 -24.45 37.82
N THR A 27 -26.35 -23.71 36.99
CA THR A 27 -25.98 -22.35 37.31
C THR A 27 -26.29 -21.48 36.07
N CYS A 28 -27.28 -20.63 36.32
CA CYS A 28 -27.72 -19.59 35.36
C CYS A 28 -26.57 -18.61 35.17
N ILE A 29 -25.86 -18.70 34.03
CA ILE A 29 -24.88 -17.73 33.66
C ILE A 29 -25.47 -16.91 32.51
N THR A 30 -25.84 -15.68 32.84
CA THR A 30 -26.17 -14.61 31.88
C THR A 30 -25.02 -14.47 30.89
N ALA A 31 -25.25 -14.94 29.70
CA ALA A 31 -24.34 -14.70 28.56
C ALA A 31 -24.41 -13.22 28.20
N VAL A 32 -23.47 -12.44 28.71
CA VAL A 32 -23.14 -11.13 28.13
C VAL A 32 -22.50 -11.42 26.77
N ALA A 33 -23.29 -11.28 25.72
CA ALA A 33 -22.78 -11.29 24.36
C ALA A 33 -21.87 -10.05 24.20
N LEU A 34 -20.56 -10.24 24.38
CA LEU A 34 -19.57 -9.30 23.83
C LEU A 34 -19.66 -9.42 22.30
N SER A 35 -20.46 -8.55 21.71
CA SER A 35 -20.37 -8.28 20.29
C SER A 35 -18.99 -7.66 20.03
N SER A 36 -18.02 -8.51 19.68
CA SER A 36 -16.78 -8.07 19.09
C SER A 36 -17.11 -7.36 17.77
N VAL A 37 -17.14 -6.03 17.81
CA VAL A 37 -17.10 -5.20 16.61
C VAL A 37 -15.79 -5.55 15.90
N SER A 38 -15.88 -6.39 14.88
CA SER A 38 -14.78 -6.61 13.95
C SER A 38 -14.50 -5.28 13.29
N SER A 39 -13.50 -4.56 13.77
CA SER A 39 -12.93 -3.44 13.03
C SER A 39 -12.39 -4.01 11.72
N PHE A 40 -13.13 -3.86 10.64
CA PHE A 40 -12.64 -4.11 9.30
C PHE A 40 -11.55 -3.05 9.03
N ALA A 41 -10.32 -3.35 9.42
CA ALA A 41 -9.18 -2.65 8.88
C ALA A 41 -9.23 -2.90 7.36
N LEU A 42 -9.30 -1.83 6.57
CA LEU A 42 -9.11 -1.94 5.12
C LEU A 42 -7.81 -2.71 4.88
N PRO A 43 -7.82 -3.76 4.03
CA PRO A 43 -6.58 -4.44 3.68
C PRO A 43 -5.61 -3.38 3.20
N SER A 44 -4.41 -3.32 3.79
CA SER A 44 -3.42 -2.33 3.36
C SER A 44 -3.19 -2.55 1.87
N ASP A 45 -3.19 -1.48 1.08
CA ASP A 45 -2.95 -1.54 -0.38
C ASP A 45 -1.72 -2.37 -0.73
N ARG A 46 -0.71 -2.40 0.15
CA ARG A 46 0.53 -3.18 -0.01
C ARG A 46 0.33 -4.69 -0.14
N ASN A 47 -0.78 -5.23 0.35
CA ASN A 47 -1.11 -6.65 0.28
C ASN A 47 -1.96 -6.98 -0.96
N GLN A 48 -2.36 -5.96 -1.72
CA GLN A 48 -3.13 -6.14 -2.95
C GLN A 48 -2.21 -6.42 -4.15
N GLN A 49 -2.76 -7.08 -5.16
CA GLN A 49 -2.04 -7.34 -6.40
C GLN A 49 -1.63 -6.01 -7.06
N LEU A 50 -0.36 -5.91 -7.46
CA LEU A 50 0.15 -4.78 -8.23
C LEU A 50 -0.10 -5.03 -9.71
N SER A 51 -0.78 -4.11 -10.36
CA SER A 51 -0.97 -4.05 -11.81
C SER A 51 -0.14 -2.93 -12.40
N LEU A 52 0.49 -3.18 -13.54
CA LEU A 52 1.24 -2.18 -14.30
C LEU A 52 0.94 -2.29 -15.78
N VAL A 53 0.60 -1.17 -16.42
CA VAL A 53 0.38 -1.04 -17.86
C VAL A 53 1.26 0.06 -18.42
N ALA A 54 1.91 -0.19 -19.56
CA ALA A 54 2.76 0.77 -20.27
C ALA A 54 2.86 0.38 -21.76
N ASP A 55 3.21 1.34 -22.63
CA ASP A 55 3.43 1.05 -24.06
C ASP A 55 4.74 0.26 -24.28
N ARG A 56 5.74 0.48 -23.40
CA ARG A 56 7.06 -0.20 -23.46
C ARG A 56 7.61 -0.45 -22.07
N ALA A 57 8.25 -1.59 -21.87
CA ALA A 57 9.01 -1.94 -20.67
C ALA A 57 10.41 -2.43 -21.05
N THR A 58 11.42 -2.03 -20.27
CA THR A 58 12.80 -2.54 -20.35
C THR A 58 13.29 -2.87 -18.95
N TYR A 59 13.99 -4.00 -18.81
CA TYR A 59 14.60 -4.44 -17.55
C TYR A 59 16.09 -4.67 -17.72
N ASN A 60 16.87 -4.15 -16.79
CA ASN A 60 18.31 -4.38 -16.72
C ASN A 60 18.63 -5.18 -15.45
N ASP A 61 18.94 -6.47 -15.62
CA ASP A 61 19.19 -7.39 -14.50
C ASP A 61 20.45 -7.02 -13.69
N LYS A 62 21.48 -6.47 -14.35
CA LYS A 62 22.72 -6.07 -13.67
C LYS A 62 22.52 -4.93 -12.67
N THR A 63 21.64 -4.00 -13.00
CA THR A 63 21.38 -2.80 -12.18
C THR A 63 20.09 -2.90 -11.36
N GLY A 64 19.25 -3.92 -11.60
CA GLY A 64 17.92 -4.05 -10.97
C GLY A 64 16.97 -2.93 -11.35
N VAL A 65 17.18 -2.27 -12.51
CA VAL A 65 16.37 -1.13 -12.97
C VAL A 65 15.39 -1.59 -14.02
N THR A 66 14.12 -1.26 -13.81
CA THR A 66 13.06 -1.39 -14.81
C THR A 66 12.59 -0.01 -15.23
N THR A 67 12.46 0.22 -16.53
CA THR A 67 11.94 1.47 -17.09
C THR A 67 10.70 1.17 -17.90
N TYR A 68 9.63 1.89 -17.60
CA TYR A 68 8.35 1.86 -18.31
C TYR A 68 8.12 3.20 -18.98
N THR A 69 7.66 3.21 -20.24
CA THR A 69 7.41 4.43 -21.01
C THR A 69 6.13 4.35 -21.81
N GLY A 70 5.46 5.50 -21.95
CA GLY A 70 4.20 5.66 -22.67
C GLY A 70 2.99 5.26 -21.83
N ASN A 71 2.15 6.24 -21.48
CA ASN A 71 0.87 6.05 -20.79
C ASN A 71 0.93 5.09 -19.58
N VAL A 72 1.98 5.25 -18.75
CA VAL A 72 2.24 4.31 -17.66
C VAL A 72 1.22 4.47 -16.54
N VAL A 73 0.60 3.36 -16.15
CA VAL A 73 -0.34 3.28 -15.02
C VAL A 73 0.09 2.15 -14.09
N ILE A 74 0.27 2.46 -12.81
CA ILE A 74 0.46 1.49 -11.73
C ILE A 74 -0.75 1.56 -10.81
N GLU A 75 -1.32 0.41 -10.46
CA GLU A 75 -2.42 0.29 -9.51
C GLU A 75 -2.10 -0.80 -8.48
N GLN A 76 -2.39 -0.51 -7.21
CA GLN A 76 -2.29 -1.47 -6.12
C GLN A 76 -3.34 -1.12 -5.05
N GLY A 77 -4.41 -1.90 -4.98
CA GLY A 77 -5.57 -1.57 -4.15
C GLY A 77 -6.19 -0.24 -4.57
N THR A 78 -6.22 0.73 -3.67
CA THR A 78 -6.73 2.09 -3.94
C THR A 78 -5.67 3.04 -4.48
N MET A 79 -4.39 2.64 -4.39
CA MET A 79 -3.27 3.42 -4.91
C MET A 79 -3.24 3.36 -6.43
N LYS A 80 -3.12 4.52 -7.06
CA LYS A 80 -2.93 4.68 -8.50
C LYS A 80 -1.87 5.73 -8.78
N LEU A 81 -0.90 5.38 -9.64
CA LEU A 81 0.15 6.27 -10.12
C LEU A 81 0.12 6.29 -11.65
N GLN A 82 0.05 7.48 -12.25
CA GLN A 82 0.01 7.69 -13.70
C GLN A 82 1.15 8.63 -14.12
N ALA A 83 1.85 8.31 -15.21
CA ALA A 83 2.97 9.12 -15.70
C ALA A 83 3.29 8.81 -17.17
N ASP A 84 4.10 9.67 -17.80
CA ASP A 84 4.63 9.42 -19.15
C ASP A 84 5.75 8.37 -19.09
N SER A 85 6.49 8.33 -17.99
CA SER A 85 7.56 7.36 -17.74
C SER A 85 7.69 7.04 -16.26
N ILE A 86 7.97 5.77 -15.95
CA ILE A 86 8.23 5.30 -14.59
C ILE A 86 9.51 4.47 -14.59
N ILE A 87 10.41 4.76 -13.63
CA ILE A 87 11.62 3.98 -13.35
C ILE A 87 11.46 3.35 -11.99
N ALA A 88 11.52 2.03 -11.92
CA ALA A 88 11.57 1.26 -10.67
C ALA A 88 12.97 0.71 -10.46
N THR A 89 13.54 0.91 -9.26
CA THR A 89 14.80 0.30 -8.84
C THR A 89 14.54 -0.75 -7.77
N LEU A 90 15.25 -1.87 -7.87
CA LEU A 90 15.20 -2.95 -6.91
C LEU A 90 16.42 -2.90 -5.99
N ASN A 91 16.24 -3.32 -4.74
CA ASN A 91 17.33 -3.56 -3.81
C ASN A 91 18.01 -4.93 -4.10
N ALA A 92 19.06 -5.26 -3.31
CA ALA A 92 19.78 -6.53 -3.44
C ALA A 92 18.90 -7.78 -3.22
N LYS A 93 17.74 -7.62 -2.54
CA LYS A 93 16.76 -8.69 -2.31
C LYS A 93 15.72 -8.80 -3.44
N LYS A 94 15.87 -8.02 -4.52
CA LYS A 94 14.90 -7.93 -5.63
C LYS A 94 13.55 -7.33 -5.22
N GLU A 95 13.50 -6.55 -4.13
CA GLU A 95 12.33 -5.81 -3.71
C GLU A 95 12.38 -4.38 -4.23
N ILE A 96 11.22 -3.76 -4.44
CA ILE A 96 11.16 -2.35 -4.88
C ILE A 96 11.80 -1.45 -3.82
N GLN A 97 12.83 -0.69 -4.22
CA GLN A 97 13.49 0.31 -3.40
C GLN A 97 12.91 1.71 -3.67
N THR A 98 12.86 2.11 -4.95
CA THR A 98 12.31 3.39 -5.35
C THR A 98 11.47 3.29 -6.62
N ILE A 99 10.46 4.13 -6.72
CA ILE A 99 9.69 4.35 -7.95
C ILE A 99 9.79 5.83 -8.28
N THR A 100 10.27 6.17 -9.47
CA THR A 100 10.33 7.54 -9.98
C THR A 100 9.39 7.68 -11.17
N ALA A 101 8.34 8.47 -11.01
CA ALA A 101 7.37 8.78 -12.05
C ALA A 101 7.62 10.19 -12.60
N LYS A 102 7.66 10.36 -13.92
CA LYS A 102 7.86 11.64 -14.60
C LYS A 102 6.78 11.85 -15.65
N GLY A 103 6.31 13.09 -15.78
CA GLY A 103 5.31 13.48 -16.78
C GLY A 103 5.15 14.98 -16.90
N GLN A 104 4.30 15.43 -17.83
CA GLN A 104 3.84 16.84 -17.90
C GLN A 104 3.20 17.24 -16.57
N LEU A 105 2.41 16.32 -15.98
CA LEU A 105 2.18 16.12 -14.56
C LEU A 105 1.95 14.63 -14.33
N ALA A 106 2.85 13.98 -13.61
CA ALA A 106 2.58 12.68 -13.02
C ALA A 106 1.51 12.85 -11.94
N LYS A 107 0.62 11.86 -11.79
CA LYS A 107 -0.54 11.90 -10.87
C LYS A 107 -0.51 10.70 -9.95
N PHE A 108 -0.80 10.97 -8.69
CA PHE A 108 -0.90 9.96 -7.64
C PHE A 108 -2.25 10.09 -6.93
N GLN A 109 -2.85 8.97 -6.55
CA GLN A 109 -3.98 8.94 -5.63
C GLN A 109 -3.93 7.69 -4.74
N GLN A 110 -4.47 7.81 -3.53
CA GLN A 110 -4.62 6.70 -2.60
C GLN A 110 -5.68 7.01 -1.54
N GLN A 111 -6.50 6.03 -1.17
CA GLN A 111 -7.36 6.11 0.01
C GLN A 111 -6.51 5.94 1.27
N ILE A 112 -6.49 6.94 2.14
CA ILE A 112 -5.65 6.91 3.36
C ILE A 112 -6.33 6.08 4.43
N ASP A 113 -7.54 6.45 4.79
CA ASP A 113 -8.44 5.74 5.69
C ASP A 113 -9.88 6.20 5.44
N THR A 114 -10.83 5.62 6.16
CA THR A 114 -12.25 6.00 6.04
C THR A 114 -12.53 7.44 6.47
N ASN A 115 -11.71 8.01 7.35
CA ASN A 115 -11.92 9.35 7.91
C ASN A 115 -11.17 10.44 7.14
N LYS A 116 -9.93 10.14 6.69
CA LYS A 116 -9.07 11.09 5.96
C LYS A 116 -9.38 11.15 4.46
N GLY A 117 -10.12 10.17 3.94
CA GLY A 117 -10.56 10.15 2.56
C GLY A 117 -9.42 9.90 1.57
N LEU A 118 -9.62 10.36 0.33
CA LEU A 118 -8.71 10.17 -0.79
C LEU A 118 -7.65 11.28 -0.81
N ALA A 119 -6.36 10.89 -0.74
CA ALA A 119 -5.25 11.77 -1.07
C ALA A 119 -5.01 11.75 -2.59
N ARG A 120 -4.75 12.93 -3.17
CA ARG A 120 -4.39 13.12 -4.59
C ARG A 120 -3.19 14.03 -4.68
N GLY A 121 -2.19 13.66 -5.49
CA GLY A 121 -1.00 14.46 -5.71
C GLY A 121 -0.68 14.58 -7.19
N GLU A 122 -0.09 15.71 -7.58
CA GLU A 122 0.41 15.96 -8.94
C GLU A 122 1.76 16.65 -8.87
N ALA A 123 2.67 16.29 -9.77
CA ALA A 123 3.96 16.97 -9.94
C ALA A 123 4.61 16.59 -11.27
N GLN A 124 5.63 17.32 -11.70
CA GLN A 124 6.45 16.92 -12.86
C GLN A 124 7.24 15.65 -12.58
N THR A 125 7.67 15.47 -11.32
CA THR A 125 8.35 14.26 -10.86
C THR A 125 7.78 13.84 -9.51
N ILE A 126 7.42 12.57 -9.38
CA ILE A 126 7.00 11.93 -8.14
C ILE A 126 7.99 10.80 -7.84
N VAL A 127 8.61 10.81 -6.66
CA VAL A 127 9.52 9.76 -6.20
C VAL A 127 8.92 9.11 -4.95
N TYR A 128 8.69 7.82 -5.01
CA TYR A 128 8.30 6.99 -3.88
C TYR A 128 9.51 6.22 -3.36
N ASN A 129 9.80 6.31 -2.08
CA ASN A 129 10.77 5.49 -1.38
C ASN A 129 10.03 4.42 -0.57
N ALA A 130 10.24 3.15 -0.91
CA ALA A 130 9.51 2.03 -0.32
C ALA A 130 9.92 1.75 1.13
N GLU A 131 11.18 2.04 1.50
CA GLU A 131 11.70 1.83 2.85
C GLU A 131 11.07 2.81 3.84
N THR A 132 11.00 4.09 3.48
CA THR A 132 10.48 5.15 4.36
C THR A 132 8.98 5.37 4.22
N GLY A 133 8.36 4.91 3.12
CA GLY A 133 6.98 5.19 2.77
C GLY A 133 6.73 6.66 2.42
N ILE A 134 7.79 7.40 2.02
CA ILE A 134 7.70 8.81 1.67
C ILE A 134 7.54 8.98 0.16
N LEU A 135 6.57 9.81 -0.20
CA LEU A 135 6.34 10.31 -1.54
C LEU A 135 6.88 11.74 -1.64
N THR A 136 7.82 11.99 -2.56
CA THR A 136 8.35 13.32 -2.85
C THR A 136 7.82 13.79 -4.20
N LEU A 137 7.09 14.90 -4.20
CA LEU A 137 6.53 15.56 -5.38
C LEU A 137 7.39 16.78 -5.69
N THR A 138 7.91 16.92 -6.91
CA THR A 138 8.79 18.02 -7.30
C THR A 138 8.38 18.63 -8.64
N GLY A 139 8.38 19.93 -8.71
CA GLY A 139 7.99 20.71 -9.88
C GLY A 139 6.47 20.84 -10.03
N LYS A 140 5.92 22.02 -9.80
CA LYS A 140 4.47 22.30 -9.77
C LYS A 140 3.71 21.36 -8.82
N ALA A 141 4.33 21.07 -7.66
CA ALA A 141 3.80 20.09 -6.74
C ALA A 141 2.48 20.54 -6.13
N TYR A 142 1.52 19.63 -6.11
CA TYR A 142 0.18 19.79 -5.55
C TYR A 142 -0.21 18.53 -4.79
N LEU A 143 -0.83 18.71 -3.62
CA LEU A 143 -1.44 17.65 -2.83
C LEU A 143 -2.80 18.10 -2.33
N TYR A 144 -3.80 17.24 -2.41
CA TYR A 144 -5.12 17.39 -1.83
C TYR A 144 -5.39 16.23 -0.89
N GLN A 145 -5.83 16.50 0.34
CA GLN A 145 -6.21 15.49 1.33
C GLN A 145 -7.18 16.10 2.36
N GLY A 146 -8.26 15.36 2.67
CA GLY A 146 -9.15 15.72 3.77
C GLY A 146 -9.78 17.12 3.65
N GLY A 147 -10.10 17.60 2.43
CA GLY A 147 -10.62 18.94 2.20
C GLY A 147 -9.54 20.02 2.06
N SER A 148 -8.33 19.77 2.51
CA SER A 148 -7.19 20.71 2.42
C SER A 148 -6.37 20.51 1.15
N SER A 149 -5.78 21.58 0.63
CA SER A 149 -4.84 21.49 -0.48
C SER A 149 -3.58 22.28 -0.21
N ILE A 150 -2.44 21.76 -0.71
CA ILE A 150 -1.12 22.34 -0.56
C ILE A 150 -0.45 22.39 -1.92
N ARG A 151 0.13 23.54 -2.25
CA ARG A 151 0.93 23.77 -3.46
C ARG A 151 2.32 24.28 -3.07
N GLY A 152 3.32 23.87 -3.84
CA GLY A 152 4.71 24.29 -3.63
C GLY A 152 5.62 23.89 -4.79
N ASN A 153 6.91 24.14 -4.63
CA ASN A 153 7.91 23.63 -5.55
C ASN A 153 8.21 22.15 -5.26
N SER A 154 8.25 21.79 -3.99
CA SER A 154 8.43 20.41 -3.52
C SER A 154 7.53 20.12 -2.33
N LEU A 155 6.95 18.93 -2.31
CA LEU A 155 6.16 18.40 -1.20
C LEU A 155 6.68 17.00 -0.84
N LYS A 156 6.85 16.74 0.45
CA LYS A 156 7.08 15.39 0.96
C LYS A 156 5.84 14.93 1.71
N TYR A 157 5.30 13.80 1.32
CA TYR A 157 4.10 13.20 1.89
C TYR A 157 4.42 11.82 2.48
N SER A 158 4.15 11.64 3.76
CA SER A 158 4.28 10.35 4.43
C SER A 158 3.00 9.53 4.24
N MET A 159 3.06 8.49 3.41
CA MET A 159 1.91 7.62 3.15
C MET A 159 1.45 6.85 4.40
N ASN A 160 2.37 6.63 5.36
CA ASN A 160 2.07 5.90 6.59
C ASN A 160 1.40 6.78 7.66
N LYS A 161 1.78 8.07 7.73
CA LYS A 161 1.33 9.01 8.77
C LYS A 161 0.32 10.04 8.27
N GLY A 162 0.34 10.35 6.96
CA GLY A 162 -0.43 11.43 6.37
C GLY A 162 0.19 12.82 6.57
N ASP A 163 1.43 12.90 7.10
CA ASP A 163 2.13 14.16 7.31
C ASP A 163 2.63 14.74 5.99
N VAL A 164 2.62 16.08 5.89
CA VAL A 164 3.08 16.81 4.70
C VAL A 164 4.11 17.87 5.11
N GLU A 165 5.26 17.87 4.44
CA GLU A 165 6.24 18.94 4.47
C GLU A 165 6.21 19.63 3.09
N ALA A 166 6.12 20.96 3.06
CA ALA A 166 6.04 21.74 1.83
C ALA A 166 7.17 22.76 1.75
N GLN A 167 7.80 22.86 0.58
CA GLN A 167 8.85 23.83 0.30
C GLN A 167 8.53 24.64 -0.95
N GLY A 168 8.61 25.96 -0.84
CA GLY A 168 8.51 26.88 -1.95
C GLY A 168 9.84 27.01 -2.70
N SER A 169 9.87 27.92 -3.68
CA SER A 169 11.08 28.38 -4.37
C SER A 169 11.11 29.90 -4.33
N SER A 170 12.19 30.51 -4.89
CA SER A 170 12.30 31.97 -4.99
C SER A 170 11.15 32.62 -5.75
N SER A 171 10.52 31.89 -6.70
CA SER A 171 9.40 32.36 -7.52
C SER A 171 8.03 31.78 -7.13
N ASN A 172 7.98 30.70 -6.34
CA ASN A 172 6.75 30.01 -5.97
C ASN A 172 6.72 29.76 -4.45
N ARG A 173 5.92 30.55 -3.73
CA ARG A 173 5.69 30.36 -2.28
C ARG A 173 4.79 29.14 -2.04
N VAL A 174 4.88 28.53 -0.86
CA VAL A 174 3.93 27.54 -0.41
C VAL A 174 2.56 28.20 -0.23
N GLN A 175 1.53 27.58 -0.80
CA GLN A 175 0.12 27.95 -0.61
C GLN A 175 -0.62 26.80 0.04
N ILE A 176 -1.32 27.07 1.12
CA ILE A 176 -2.17 26.10 1.83
C ILE A 176 -3.58 26.65 1.86
N ILE A 177 -4.56 25.81 1.49
CA ILE A 177 -5.99 26.10 1.61
C ILE A 177 -6.58 25.06 2.54
N ILE A 178 -7.24 25.50 3.58
CA ILE A 178 -7.91 24.69 4.60
C ILE A 178 -9.42 24.97 4.47
N PRO A 179 -10.30 23.95 4.63
CA PRO A 179 -11.75 24.13 4.54
C PRO A 179 -12.30 25.04 5.64
#